data_518e67a73da137b2179b063dddc8cf8f
#
_entry.id   518e67a73da137b2179b063dddc8cf8f
#
_cell.length_a   1.000
_cell.length_b   1.000
_cell.length_c   1.000
_cell.angle_alpha   90.00
_cell.angle_beta   90.00
_cell.angle_gamma   90.00
#
_symmetry.space_group_name_H-M   'P 1'
#
loop_
_entity.id
_entity.type
_entity.pdbx_description
1 polymer ?
#
loop_
_entity_poly.entity_id
_entity_poly.type
_entity_poly.pdbx_seq_one_letter_code
_entity_poly.pdbx_strand_id
1 'polypeptide(L)' 'MVASNIAKFSIGETVKHRHFDFRGVIYDVDFEFNNSQEWYESIPKDVRPRKDQPFYHLLAESNDVTYEAYV' A
#
# COMPACT_ATOMS: atom_id res chain seq x y z
N MET A 1 20.42 4.79 -13.47
CA MET A 1 19.17 4.12 -13.80
C MET A 1 18.36 3.87 -12.53
N VAL A 2 17.12 4.12 -12.60
CA VAL A 2 16.28 4.05 -11.43
C VAL A 2 15.27 2.92 -11.57
N ALA A 3 15.33 1.98 -10.66
CA ALA A 3 14.37 0.89 -10.58
C ALA A 3 13.39 1.07 -9.41
N SER A 4 13.49 2.20 -8.71
CA SER A 4 12.71 2.43 -7.50
C SER A 4 11.21 2.47 -7.73
N ASN A 5 10.78 2.78 -8.97
CA ASN A 5 9.35 2.89 -9.29
C ASN A 5 8.79 1.62 -9.92
N ILE A 6 9.53 0.53 -9.88
CA ILE A 6 9.03 -0.74 -10.38
C ILE A 6 8.18 -1.38 -9.27
N ALA A 7 6.92 -1.61 -9.58
CA ALA A 7 6.01 -2.24 -8.63
C ALA A 7 6.34 -3.72 -8.48
N LYS A 8 6.43 -4.20 -7.24
CA LYS A 8 6.69 -5.61 -6.93
C LYS A 8 5.45 -6.47 -7.09
N PHE A 9 4.27 -5.87 -6.97
CA PHE A 9 3.00 -6.58 -7.00
C PHE A 9 2.12 -6.03 -8.11
N SER A 10 1.21 -6.85 -8.60
CA SER A 10 0.33 -6.50 -9.71
C SER A 10 -1.12 -6.42 -9.28
N ILE A 11 -1.92 -5.69 -10.05
CA ILE A 11 -3.38 -5.64 -9.86
C ILE A 11 -3.95 -7.06 -9.92
N GLY A 12 -4.82 -7.38 -8.99
CA GLY A 12 -5.43 -8.70 -8.86
C GLY A 12 -4.66 -9.64 -7.95
N GLU A 13 -3.43 -9.29 -7.58
CA GLU A 13 -2.62 -10.10 -6.69
C GLU A 13 -3.12 -10.00 -5.25
N THR A 14 -3.17 -11.13 -4.56
CA THR A 14 -3.52 -11.18 -3.15
C THR A 14 -2.27 -11.07 -2.30
N VAL A 15 -2.30 -10.19 -1.31
CA VAL A 15 -1.19 -10.00 -0.38
C VAL A 15 -1.68 -10.27 1.04
N LYS A 16 -0.77 -10.76 1.88
CA LYS A 16 -1.06 -11.08 3.27
C LYS A 16 0.00 -10.47 4.17
N HIS A 17 -0.45 -9.86 5.27
CA HIS A 17 0.49 -9.32 6.24
C HIS A 17 1.13 -10.45 7.03
N ARG A 18 2.44 -10.33 7.30
CA ARG A 18 3.23 -11.37 7.96
C ARG A 18 2.84 -11.58 9.42
N HIS A 19 2.49 -10.52 10.11
CA HIS A 19 2.30 -10.52 11.56
C HIS A 19 0.85 -10.33 12.02
N PHE A 20 -0.03 -9.92 11.13
CA PHE A 20 -1.42 -9.62 11.45
C PHE A 20 -2.35 -10.43 10.56
N ASP A 21 -3.54 -10.71 11.07
CA ASP A 21 -4.58 -11.38 10.29
C ASP A 21 -5.21 -10.38 9.31
N PHE A 22 -4.47 -10.06 8.30
CA PHE A 22 -4.81 -9.04 7.31
C PHE A 22 -4.41 -9.57 5.93
N ARG A 23 -5.34 -9.49 5.01
CA ARG A 23 -5.05 -9.80 3.60
C ARG A 23 -5.86 -8.90 2.70
N GLY A 24 -5.37 -8.68 1.51
CA GLY A 24 -6.05 -7.82 0.56
C GLY A 24 -5.75 -8.19 -0.86
N VAL A 25 -6.59 -7.68 -1.74
CA VAL A 25 -6.40 -7.78 -3.19
C VAL A 25 -6.02 -6.41 -3.70
N ILE A 26 -4.96 -6.35 -4.48
CA ILE A 26 -4.52 -5.10 -5.10
C ILE A 26 -5.46 -4.80 -6.25
N TYR A 27 -6.10 -3.62 -6.21
CA TYR A 27 -6.98 -3.20 -7.30
C TYR A 27 -6.42 -2.03 -8.10
N ASP A 28 -5.38 -1.36 -7.59
CA ASP A 28 -4.71 -0.28 -8.31
C ASP A 28 -3.29 -0.11 -7.77
N VAL A 29 -2.42 0.45 -8.59
CA VAL A 29 -1.03 0.71 -8.22
C VAL A 29 -0.68 2.12 -8.65
N ASP A 30 -0.18 2.92 -7.70
CA ASP A 30 0.43 4.22 -7.99
C ASP A 30 1.94 4.02 -7.98
N PHE A 31 2.62 4.37 -9.06
CA PHE A 31 4.07 4.20 -9.13
C PHE A 31 4.83 5.20 -8.27
N GLU A 32 4.15 6.27 -7.87
CA GLU A 32 4.63 7.23 -6.89
C GLU A 32 3.47 7.59 -5.96
N PHE A 33 3.79 8.14 -4.79
CA PHE A 33 2.79 8.59 -3.84
C PHE A 33 1.77 9.53 -4.49
N ASN A 34 0.50 9.23 -4.34
CA ASN A 34 -0.59 10.02 -4.91
C ASN A 34 -1.74 10.11 -3.90
N ASN A 35 -1.51 10.78 -2.79
CA ASN A 35 -2.50 11.03 -1.77
C ASN A 35 -2.18 12.38 -1.13
N SER A 36 -2.94 12.79 -0.11
CA SER A 36 -2.73 14.10 0.50
C SER A 36 -1.48 14.12 1.37
N GLN A 37 -0.89 15.31 1.51
CA GLN A 37 0.22 15.51 2.43
C GLN A 37 -0.19 15.21 3.87
N GLU A 38 -1.43 15.53 4.24
CA GLU A 38 -1.97 15.25 5.56
C GLU A 38 -1.98 13.75 5.85
N TRP A 39 -2.42 12.95 4.86
CA TRP A 39 -2.39 11.50 4.99
C TRP A 39 -0.97 11.00 5.18
N TYR A 40 -0.04 11.52 4.39
CA TYR A 40 1.37 11.12 4.48
C TYR A 40 1.97 11.45 5.84
N GLU A 41 1.70 12.62 6.36
CA GLU A 41 2.20 13.06 7.66
C GLU A 41 1.55 12.34 8.84
N SER A 42 0.41 11.71 8.62
CA SER A 42 -0.23 10.88 9.65
C SER A 42 0.54 9.59 9.93
N ILE A 43 1.41 9.18 9.02
CA ILE A 43 2.25 8.00 9.22
C ILE A 43 3.40 8.37 10.15
N PRO A 44 3.67 7.60 11.22
CA PRO A 44 4.82 7.87 12.08
C PRO A 44 6.12 7.91 11.28
N LYS A 45 6.99 8.86 11.60
CA LYS A 45 8.22 9.11 10.84
C LYS A 45 9.09 7.89 10.66
N ASP A 46 9.19 7.04 11.68
CA ASP A 46 10.07 5.88 11.68
C ASP A 46 9.58 4.74 10.78
N VAL A 47 8.30 4.79 10.36
CA VAL A 47 7.74 3.79 9.45
C VAL A 47 7.21 4.41 8.16
N ARG A 48 7.40 5.71 7.99
CA ARG A 48 6.90 6.44 6.82
C ARG A 48 7.70 6.08 5.57
N PRO A 49 7.06 5.55 4.53
CA PRO A 49 7.77 5.20 3.30
C PRO A 49 8.11 6.44 2.49
N ARG A 50 9.07 6.30 1.59
CA ARG A 50 9.43 7.37 0.65
C ARG A 50 8.30 7.54 -0.37
N LYS A 51 8.10 8.77 -0.83
CA LYS A 51 7.07 9.08 -1.84
C LYS A 51 7.42 8.58 -3.24
N ASP A 52 8.69 8.37 -3.53
CA ASP A 52 9.16 8.00 -4.85
C ASP A 52 9.23 6.48 -5.07
N GLN A 53 8.31 5.78 -4.45
CA GLN A 53 8.20 4.32 -4.59
C GLN A 53 6.75 3.94 -4.85
N PRO A 54 6.49 2.73 -5.33
CA PRO A 54 5.12 2.30 -5.59
C PRO A 54 4.28 2.22 -4.32
N PHE A 55 3.03 2.65 -4.45
CA PHE A 55 2.00 2.50 -3.42
C PHE A 55 0.86 1.68 -4.00
N TYR A 56 0.25 0.86 -3.17
CA TYR A 56 -0.78 -0.07 -3.60
C TYR A 56 -2.12 0.26 -2.98
N HIS A 57 -3.17 0.23 -3.79
CA HIS A 57 -4.55 0.33 -3.34
C HIS A 57 -5.08 -1.08 -3.13
N LEU A 58 -5.49 -1.39 -1.93
CA LEU A 58 -5.96 -2.72 -1.57
C LEU A 58 -7.42 -2.69 -1.15
N LEU A 59 -8.14 -3.73 -1.54
CA LEU A 59 -9.39 -4.07 -0.88
C LEU A 59 -9.02 -5.13 0.16
N ALA A 60 -9.03 -4.74 1.42
CA ALA A 60 -8.48 -5.53 2.50
C ALA A 60 -9.56 -6.11 3.40
N GLU A 61 -9.25 -7.23 4.03
CA GLU A 61 -10.16 -7.94 4.91
C GLU A 61 -9.44 -8.34 6.19
N SER A 62 -10.06 -8.07 7.32
CA SER A 62 -9.57 -8.47 8.63
C SER A 62 -10.75 -8.65 9.58
N ASN A 63 -10.85 -9.81 10.24
CA ASN A 63 -11.90 -10.10 11.23
C ASN A 63 -13.31 -9.79 10.70
N ASP A 64 -13.63 -10.25 9.50
CA ASP A 64 -14.92 -10.06 8.83
C ASP A 64 -15.23 -8.60 8.48
N VAL A 65 -14.26 -7.73 8.54
CA VAL A 65 -14.38 -6.33 8.13
C VAL A 65 -13.63 -6.13 6.83
N THR A 66 -14.28 -5.50 5.85
CA THR A 66 -13.68 -5.16 4.57
C THR A 66 -13.45 -3.66 4.52
N TYR A 67 -12.28 -3.23 4.07
CA TYR A 67 -11.94 -1.81 3.98
C TYR A 67 -10.89 -1.57 2.91
N GLU A 68 -10.75 -0.31 2.52
CA GLU A 68 -9.71 0.10 1.57
C GLU A 68 -8.45 0.46 2.34
N ALA A 69 -7.30 0.08 1.79
CA ALA A 69 -6.01 0.41 2.35
C ALA A 69 -5.08 0.96 1.28
N TYR A 70 -4.18 1.83 1.68
CA TYR A 70 -3.16 2.42 0.81
C TYR A 70 -1.79 2.20 1.45
N VAL A 71 -0.96 1.40 0.82
CA VAL A 71 0.33 0.98 1.39
C VAL A 71 1.47 1.05 0.38
#